data_1f7a7f2855bcdc7530908c118d0268d5
#
_entry.id   1f7a7f2855bcdc7530908c118d0268d5
#
_cell.length_a   1.000
_cell.length_b   1.000
_cell.length_c   1.000
_cell.angle_alpha   90.00
_cell.angle_beta   90.00
_cell.angle_gamma   90.00
#
_symmetry.space_group_name_H-M   'P 1'
#
loop_
_entity.id
_entity.type
_entity.pdbx_description
1 polymer ?
#
loop_
_entity_poly.entity_id
_entity_poly.type
_entity_poly.pdbx_seq_one_letter_code
_entity_poly.pdbx_strand_id
1 'polypeptide(L)'
;MNAFGVDISRWNIKDNVTPDWSTIKASCNFIAIRSGVSWGYTDNWFTHNWQGAQGMCRMAYHVIYFGEDATKQMDAMFKIVPGDWKHDRLVLDLEVHGGNSKAKITSTTRDCMNIIRSRTGMYPILYSRASWVNQYLDVKGLPDADWWLAQYK
;
A
#
# COMPACT_ATOMS: atom_id res chain seq x y z
N MET A 1 -0.17 20.95 -12.62
CA MET A 1 0.55 21.07 -11.32
C MET A 1 0.89 19.65 -10.89
N ASN A 2 2.16 19.36 -10.59
CA ASN A 2 2.53 18.01 -10.15
C ASN A 2 2.23 17.87 -8.65
N ALA A 3 1.58 16.77 -8.26
CA ALA A 3 1.38 16.45 -6.85
C ALA A 3 2.68 15.89 -6.26
N PHE A 4 3.05 16.34 -5.07
CA PHE A 4 4.20 15.87 -4.33
C PHE A 4 3.75 15.18 -3.03
N GLY A 5 4.33 14.06 -2.69
CA GLY A 5 4.02 13.32 -1.47
C GLY A 5 5.19 12.50 -0.98
N VAL A 6 5.02 11.90 0.18
CA VAL A 6 6.01 11.04 0.82
C VAL A 6 5.37 9.72 1.22
N ASP A 7 6.16 8.68 1.34
CA ASP A 7 5.78 7.45 2.03
C ASP A 7 6.49 7.33 3.37
N ILE A 8 5.85 6.67 4.32
CA ILE A 8 6.34 6.53 5.68
C ILE A 8 5.98 5.16 6.27
N SER A 9 6.89 4.63 7.06
CA SER A 9 6.71 3.42 7.85
C SER A 9 7.47 3.55 9.18
N ARG A 10 7.43 2.51 10.02
CA ARG A 10 8.25 2.45 11.23
C ARG A 10 9.73 2.74 10.99
N TRP A 11 10.24 2.46 9.80
CA TRP A 11 11.67 2.65 9.49
C TRP A 11 12.09 4.11 9.41
N ASN A 12 11.13 5.02 9.24
CA ASN A 12 11.37 6.47 9.23
C ASN A 12 11.34 7.06 10.64
N ILE A 13 10.96 6.26 11.65
CA ILE A 13 10.87 6.69 13.05
C ILE A 13 12.18 6.31 13.75
N LYS A 14 12.95 7.31 14.14
CA LYS A 14 14.18 7.15 14.91
C LYS A 14 13.92 7.59 16.35
N ASP A 15 14.43 6.83 17.32
CA ASP A 15 14.37 7.16 18.74
C ASP A 15 12.95 7.53 19.25
N ASN A 16 11.91 6.94 18.66
CA ASN A 16 10.50 7.25 18.91
C ASN A 16 10.11 8.72 18.66
N VAL A 17 10.90 9.44 17.86
CA VAL A 17 10.59 10.81 17.45
C VAL A 17 9.55 10.76 16.33
N THR A 18 8.42 11.39 16.58
CA THR A 18 7.32 11.48 15.61
C THR A 18 7.68 12.40 14.44
N PRO A 19 7.13 12.17 13.25
CA PRO A 19 7.29 13.09 12.13
C PRO A 19 6.77 14.49 12.48
N ASP A 20 7.40 15.50 11.93
CA ASP A 20 6.88 16.87 11.98
C ASP A 20 5.71 17.00 11.00
N TRP A 21 4.51 16.76 11.50
CA TRP A 21 3.28 16.81 10.73
C TRP A 21 2.96 18.19 10.17
N SER A 22 3.40 19.26 10.83
CA SER A 22 3.20 20.62 10.34
C SER A 22 3.99 20.86 9.07
N THR A 23 5.26 20.45 9.05
CA THR A 23 6.11 20.55 7.88
C THR A 23 5.64 19.63 6.74
N ILE A 24 5.25 18.39 7.05
CA ILE A 24 4.74 17.45 6.03
C ILE A 24 3.47 18.01 5.37
N LYS A 25 2.51 18.47 6.15
CA LYS A 25 1.25 19.05 5.64
C LYS A 25 1.45 20.32 4.81
N ALA A 26 2.43 21.13 5.15
CA ALA A 26 2.78 22.32 4.39
C ALA A 26 3.47 22.03 3.06
N SER A 27 4.18 20.89 2.97
CA SER A 27 5.07 20.55 1.85
C SER A 27 4.51 19.49 0.91
N CYS A 28 3.56 18.65 1.37
CA CYS A 28 3.07 17.48 0.65
C CYS A 28 1.57 17.56 0.35
N ASN A 29 1.18 17.07 -0.82
CA ASN A 29 -0.23 16.96 -1.22
C ASN A 29 -0.86 15.65 -0.75
N PHE A 30 -0.05 14.59 -0.58
CA PHE A 30 -0.50 13.27 -0.15
C PHE A 30 0.58 12.57 0.69
N ILE A 31 0.16 11.55 1.40
CA ILE A 31 1.06 10.67 2.16
C ILE A 31 0.63 9.21 2.04
N ALA A 32 1.61 8.32 1.85
CA ALA A 32 1.41 6.87 1.90
C ALA A 32 1.99 6.32 3.21
N ILE A 33 1.21 5.52 3.94
CA ILE A 33 1.55 5.03 5.28
C ILE A 33 1.45 3.51 5.29
N ARG A 34 2.53 2.83 5.70
CA ARG A 34 2.53 1.37 5.75
C ARG A 34 1.59 0.85 6.84
N SER A 35 0.64 0.01 6.43
CA SER A 35 -0.23 -0.69 7.36
C SER A 35 0.42 -1.96 7.93
N GLY A 36 1.14 -2.70 7.10
CA GLY A 36 1.79 -3.93 7.51
C GLY A 36 2.42 -4.69 6.36
N VAL A 37 2.78 -5.94 6.64
CA VAL A 37 3.37 -6.88 5.68
C VAL A 37 2.65 -8.21 5.82
N SER A 38 2.04 -8.71 4.76
CA SER A 38 1.27 -9.95 4.77
C SER A 38 0.23 -9.94 5.91
N TRP A 39 -0.09 -11.10 6.49
CA TRP A 39 -1.01 -11.18 7.62
C TRP A 39 -0.31 -11.18 8.99
N GLY A 40 1.01 -11.41 8.99
CA GLY A 40 1.78 -11.66 10.22
C GLY A 40 2.45 -10.42 10.84
N TYR A 41 2.47 -9.29 10.14
CA TYR A 41 3.15 -8.09 10.64
C TYR A 41 2.29 -6.85 10.45
N THR A 42 1.96 -6.20 11.56
CA THR A 42 1.34 -4.88 11.62
C THR A 42 2.39 -3.82 11.87
N ASP A 43 2.40 -2.72 11.11
CA ASP A 43 3.28 -1.60 11.40
C ASP A 43 2.81 -0.89 12.68
N ASN A 44 3.60 -0.97 13.74
CA ASN A 44 3.23 -0.46 15.07
C ASN A 44 3.12 1.08 15.13
N TRP A 45 3.60 1.79 14.10
CA TRP A 45 3.45 3.24 13.96
C TRP A 45 2.29 3.64 13.05
N PHE A 46 1.60 2.69 12.44
CA PHE A 46 0.54 2.98 11.49
C PHE A 46 -0.54 3.91 12.08
N THR A 47 -1.13 3.53 13.20
CA THR A 47 -2.22 4.29 13.83
C THR A 47 -1.79 5.72 14.16
N HIS A 48 -0.59 5.88 14.74
CA HIS A 48 -0.04 7.19 15.05
C HIS A 48 0.15 8.03 13.80
N ASN A 49 0.77 7.48 12.76
CA ASN A 49 1.03 8.18 11.50
C ASN A 49 -0.28 8.50 10.77
N TRP A 50 -1.25 7.59 10.81
CA TRP A 50 -2.55 7.78 10.19
C TRP A 50 -3.34 8.94 10.82
N GLN A 51 -3.29 9.05 12.14
CA GLN A 51 -3.88 10.18 12.89
C GLN A 51 -3.14 11.49 12.60
N GLY A 52 -1.80 11.47 12.62
CA GLY A 52 -0.97 12.63 12.31
C GLY A 52 -1.23 13.21 10.92
N ALA A 53 -1.51 12.35 9.95
CA ALA A 53 -1.82 12.72 8.57
C ALA A 53 -3.27 13.19 8.33
N GLN A 54 -4.08 13.33 9.38
CA GLN A 54 -5.47 13.79 9.22
C GLN A 54 -5.54 15.13 8.47
N GLY A 55 -6.47 15.22 7.53
CA GLY A 55 -6.65 16.39 6.66
C GLY A 55 -5.81 16.36 5.36
N MET A 56 -4.93 15.36 5.19
CA MET A 56 -4.23 15.11 3.93
C MET A 56 -4.98 14.07 3.08
N CYS A 57 -4.65 13.99 1.79
CA CYS A 57 -4.96 12.80 0.98
C CYS A 57 -4.08 11.65 1.49
N ARG A 58 -4.68 10.64 2.11
CA ARG A 58 -3.96 9.53 2.73
C ARG A 58 -4.07 8.25 1.89
N MET A 59 -2.98 7.51 1.87
CA MET A 59 -2.93 6.18 1.31
C MET A 59 -2.40 5.20 2.37
N ALA A 60 -3.07 4.07 2.57
CA ALA A 60 -2.53 2.98 3.37
C ALA A 60 -1.94 1.93 2.44
N TYR A 61 -0.62 1.67 2.52
CA TYR A 61 0.00 0.63 1.73
C TYR A 61 0.29 -0.63 2.55
N HIS A 62 0.14 -1.79 1.89
CA HIS A 62 0.35 -3.10 2.48
C HIS A 62 1.25 -3.93 1.60
N VAL A 63 2.33 -4.47 2.16
CA VAL A 63 3.28 -5.32 1.42
C VAL A 63 2.69 -6.72 1.27
N ILE A 64 2.60 -7.22 0.04
CA ILE A 64 1.97 -8.49 -0.26
C ILE A 64 2.99 -9.62 -0.38
N TYR A 65 2.73 -10.74 0.27
CA TYR A 65 3.45 -12.00 0.11
C TYR A 65 2.60 -12.97 -0.70
N PHE A 66 3.06 -13.30 -1.90
CA PHE A 66 2.27 -14.07 -2.89
C PHE A 66 2.11 -15.55 -2.58
N GLY A 67 2.92 -16.10 -1.67
CA GLY A 67 2.76 -17.46 -1.16
C GLY A 67 1.69 -17.59 -0.09
N GLU A 68 1.21 -16.45 0.44
CA GLU A 68 0.27 -16.40 1.56
C GLU A 68 -1.17 -16.21 1.09
N ASP A 69 -2.12 -16.51 1.98
CA ASP A 69 -3.55 -16.39 1.71
C ASP A 69 -3.96 -14.92 1.56
N ALA A 70 -4.61 -14.58 0.44
CA ALA A 70 -5.01 -13.22 0.12
C ALA A 70 -6.04 -12.67 1.11
N THR A 71 -7.00 -13.51 1.56
CA THR A 71 -8.04 -13.09 2.50
C THR A 71 -7.43 -12.72 3.85
N LYS A 72 -6.51 -13.55 4.37
CA LYS A 72 -5.83 -13.26 5.64
C LYS A 72 -5.03 -11.96 5.57
N GLN A 73 -4.34 -11.70 4.46
CA GLN A 73 -3.57 -10.46 4.27
C GLN A 73 -4.50 -9.24 4.26
N MET A 74 -5.60 -9.31 3.52
CA MET A 74 -6.57 -8.21 3.47
C MET A 74 -7.30 -8.02 4.80
N ASP A 75 -7.65 -9.09 5.51
CA ASP A 75 -8.23 -9.01 6.84
C ASP A 75 -7.28 -8.30 7.83
N ALA A 76 -5.98 -8.62 7.78
CA ALA A 76 -4.97 -7.94 8.59
C ALA A 76 -4.90 -6.44 8.28
N MET A 77 -4.90 -6.05 7.00
CA MET A 77 -4.92 -4.66 6.58
C MET A 77 -6.19 -3.94 7.06
N PHE A 78 -7.37 -4.49 6.77
CA PHE A 78 -8.65 -3.86 7.13
C PHE A 78 -8.90 -3.79 8.63
N LYS A 79 -8.27 -4.65 9.42
CA LYS A 79 -8.36 -4.62 10.88
C LYS A 79 -7.80 -3.32 11.48
N ILE A 80 -6.82 -2.70 10.82
CA ILE A 80 -6.10 -1.54 11.36
C ILE A 80 -6.30 -0.26 10.56
N VAL A 81 -6.72 -0.35 9.30
CA VAL A 81 -6.93 0.82 8.45
C VAL A 81 -8.37 1.32 8.60
N PRO A 82 -8.61 2.39 9.39
CA PRO A 82 -9.93 3.02 9.49
C PRO A 82 -10.12 3.94 8.27
N GLY A 83 -10.69 3.45 7.19
CA GLY A 83 -10.77 4.20 5.95
C GLY A 83 -12.07 4.96 5.76
N ASP A 84 -11.96 6.23 5.37
CA ASP A 84 -13.00 6.93 4.62
C ASP A 84 -12.69 6.78 3.13
N TRP A 85 -13.28 5.76 2.50
CA TRP A 85 -12.99 5.40 1.11
C TRP A 85 -13.39 6.45 0.08
N LYS A 86 -14.02 7.55 0.48
CA LYS A 86 -14.24 8.70 -0.39
C LYS A 86 -12.96 9.54 -0.56
N HIS A 87 -12.11 9.55 0.45
CA HIS A 87 -10.92 10.41 0.51
C HIS A 87 -9.62 9.62 0.64
N ASP A 88 -9.66 8.46 1.32
CA ASP A 88 -8.50 7.61 1.54
C ASP A 88 -8.35 6.57 0.41
N ARG A 89 -7.14 6.07 0.19
CA ARG A 89 -6.84 5.04 -0.82
C ARG A 89 -6.06 3.90 -0.20
N LEU A 90 -6.22 2.72 -0.79
CA LEU A 90 -5.42 1.55 -0.46
C LEU A 90 -4.41 1.29 -1.56
N VAL A 91 -3.22 0.85 -1.17
CA VAL A 91 -2.12 0.52 -2.07
C VAL A 91 -1.65 -0.89 -1.77
N LEU A 92 -1.52 -1.72 -2.80
CA LEU A 92 -0.84 -3.00 -2.72
C LEU A 92 0.61 -2.82 -3.17
N ASP A 93 1.55 -3.09 -2.27
CA ASP A 93 2.99 -3.04 -2.51
C ASP A 93 3.48 -4.40 -3.00
N LEU A 94 3.89 -4.45 -4.28
CA LEU A 94 4.22 -5.65 -5.02
C LEU A 94 5.73 -5.67 -5.34
N GLU A 95 6.57 -6.04 -4.38
CA GLU A 95 8.03 -6.03 -4.55
C GLU A 95 8.73 -7.35 -4.22
N VAL A 96 8.09 -8.21 -3.42
CA VAL A 96 8.73 -9.41 -2.86
C VAL A 96 8.17 -10.66 -3.54
N HIS A 97 8.76 -11.13 -4.64
CA HIS A 97 8.26 -12.30 -5.37
C HIS A 97 8.36 -13.62 -4.56
N GLY A 98 9.28 -13.72 -3.60
CA GLY A 98 9.38 -14.85 -2.67
C GLY A 98 9.55 -16.23 -3.33
N GLY A 99 10.13 -16.30 -4.55
CA GLY A 99 10.25 -17.53 -5.31
C GLY A 99 8.94 -18.02 -5.97
N ASN A 100 7.85 -17.26 -5.86
CA ASN A 100 6.57 -17.63 -6.46
C ASN A 100 6.58 -17.46 -7.98
N SER A 101 5.80 -18.31 -8.67
CA SER A 101 5.63 -18.21 -10.12
C SER A 101 4.83 -16.97 -10.50
N LYS A 102 5.03 -16.49 -11.73
CA LYS A 102 4.26 -15.37 -12.31
C LYS A 102 2.74 -15.59 -12.20
N ALA A 103 2.28 -16.81 -12.45
CA ALA A 103 0.85 -17.16 -12.34
C ALA A 103 0.35 -17.03 -10.89
N LYS A 104 1.12 -17.50 -9.90
CA LYS A 104 0.76 -17.37 -8.49
C LYS A 104 0.75 -15.90 -8.03
N ILE A 105 1.77 -15.14 -8.42
CA ILE A 105 1.85 -13.70 -8.13
C ILE A 105 0.62 -12.99 -8.69
N THR A 106 0.30 -13.23 -9.97
CA THR A 106 -0.86 -12.61 -10.63
C THR A 106 -2.18 -13.00 -9.95
N SER A 107 -2.38 -14.29 -9.62
CA SER A 107 -3.62 -14.73 -8.98
C SER A 107 -3.77 -14.12 -7.59
N THR A 108 -2.73 -14.14 -6.76
CA THR A 108 -2.80 -13.55 -5.41
C THR A 108 -3.05 -12.03 -5.46
N THR A 109 -2.40 -11.32 -6.39
CA THR A 109 -2.65 -9.88 -6.60
C THR A 109 -4.10 -9.63 -6.96
N ARG A 110 -4.64 -10.37 -7.94
CA ARG A 110 -6.04 -10.24 -8.36
C ARG A 110 -7.02 -10.53 -7.22
N ASP A 111 -6.76 -11.55 -6.42
CA ASP A 111 -7.61 -11.90 -5.28
C ASP A 111 -7.63 -10.78 -4.24
N CYS A 112 -6.47 -10.21 -3.89
CA CYS A 112 -6.38 -9.03 -3.02
C CYS A 112 -7.14 -7.83 -3.60
N MET A 113 -6.98 -7.54 -4.89
CA MET A 113 -7.70 -6.46 -5.58
C MET A 113 -9.21 -6.64 -5.49
N ASN A 114 -9.71 -7.86 -5.74
CA ASN A 114 -11.14 -8.16 -5.71
C ASN A 114 -11.71 -8.04 -4.28
N ILE A 115 -10.97 -8.47 -3.25
CA ILE A 115 -11.38 -8.31 -1.86
C ILE A 115 -11.47 -6.82 -1.50
N ILE A 116 -10.49 -6.02 -1.87
CA ILE A 116 -10.52 -4.57 -1.66
C ILE A 116 -11.72 -3.96 -2.37
N ARG A 117 -11.92 -4.28 -3.65
CA ARG A 117 -13.05 -3.78 -4.43
C ARG A 117 -14.40 -4.11 -3.79
N SER A 118 -14.56 -5.33 -3.29
CA SER A 118 -15.82 -5.76 -2.64
C SER A 118 -16.09 -5.00 -1.33
N ARG A 119 -15.05 -4.61 -0.60
CA ARG A 119 -15.17 -3.94 0.71
C ARG A 119 -15.23 -2.41 0.63
N THR A 120 -14.63 -1.81 -0.41
CA THR A 120 -14.49 -0.35 -0.52
C THR A 120 -15.23 0.25 -1.70
N GLY A 121 -15.63 -0.57 -2.67
CA GLY A 121 -16.20 -0.12 -3.93
C GLY A 121 -15.15 0.30 -4.97
N MET A 122 -13.85 0.29 -4.65
CA MET A 122 -12.77 0.73 -5.55
C MET A 122 -11.64 -0.30 -5.59
N TYR A 123 -10.94 -0.37 -6.73
CA TYR A 123 -9.67 -1.09 -6.80
C TYR A 123 -8.56 -0.32 -6.11
N PRO A 124 -7.56 -1.02 -5.53
CA PRO A 124 -6.39 -0.38 -4.95
C PRO A 124 -5.49 0.22 -6.03
N ILE A 125 -4.61 1.11 -5.63
CA ILE A 125 -3.42 1.48 -6.40
C ILE A 125 -2.40 0.33 -6.29
N LEU A 126 -1.73 0.00 -7.38
CA LEU A 126 -0.66 -1.00 -7.39
C LEU A 126 0.70 -0.29 -7.40
N TYR A 127 1.50 -0.53 -6.36
CA TYR A 127 2.88 -0.03 -6.28
C TYR A 127 3.87 -1.11 -6.64
N SER A 128 4.81 -0.80 -7.51
CA SER A 128 5.96 -1.64 -7.85
C SER A 128 7.01 -0.88 -8.68
N ARG A 129 8.06 -1.60 -9.10
CA ARG A 129 9.01 -1.14 -10.13
C ARG A 129 8.63 -1.71 -11.49
N ALA A 130 8.76 -0.94 -12.55
CA ALA A 130 8.41 -1.38 -13.91
C ALA A 130 9.15 -2.67 -14.32
N SER A 131 10.44 -2.80 -13.97
CA SER A 131 11.23 -4.01 -14.23
C SER A 131 10.68 -5.23 -13.50
N TRP A 132 10.25 -5.06 -12.25
CA TRP A 132 9.65 -6.14 -11.46
C TRP A 132 8.32 -6.59 -12.05
N VAL A 133 7.46 -5.63 -12.43
CA VAL A 133 6.16 -5.91 -13.07
C VAL A 133 6.35 -6.72 -14.35
N ASN A 134 7.25 -6.29 -15.23
CA ASN A 134 7.52 -6.99 -16.50
C ASN A 134 7.99 -8.43 -16.29
N GLN A 135 8.80 -8.65 -15.27
CA GLN A 135 9.38 -9.96 -14.98
C GLN A 135 8.39 -10.90 -14.29
N TYR A 136 7.64 -10.43 -13.29
CA TYR A 136 6.94 -11.28 -12.34
C TYR A 136 5.42 -11.19 -12.38
N LEU A 137 4.82 -10.24 -13.11
CA LEU A 137 3.38 -10.04 -13.11
C LEU A 137 2.78 -10.09 -14.52
N ASP A 138 1.68 -10.81 -14.68
CA ASP A 138 0.85 -10.74 -15.89
C ASP A 138 -0.25 -9.67 -15.69
N VAL A 139 0.05 -8.46 -16.16
CA VAL A 139 -0.87 -7.32 -16.01
C VAL A 139 -2.20 -7.55 -16.73
N LYS A 140 -2.22 -8.32 -17.84
CA LYS A 140 -3.45 -8.64 -18.57
C LYS A 140 -4.40 -9.54 -17.77
N GLY A 141 -3.88 -10.25 -16.78
CA GLY A 141 -4.66 -11.08 -15.87
C GLY A 141 -5.26 -10.33 -14.68
N LEU A 142 -5.07 -9.00 -14.60
CA LEU A 142 -5.56 -8.16 -13.51
C LEU A 142 -6.71 -7.25 -13.97
N PRO A 143 -7.61 -6.84 -13.06
CA PRO A 143 -8.50 -5.71 -13.30
C PRO A 143 -7.73 -4.41 -13.54
N ASP A 144 -8.32 -3.47 -14.26
CA ASP A 144 -7.76 -2.13 -14.42
C ASP A 144 -7.61 -1.44 -13.07
N ALA A 145 -6.44 -0.86 -12.83
CA ALA A 145 -6.12 -0.13 -11.62
C ALA A 145 -5.09 0.96 -11.90
N ASP A 146 -5.03 1.93 -11.02
CA ASP A 146 -3.97 2.94 -11.04
C ASP A 146 -2.64 2.35 -10.61
N TRP A 147 -1.55 2.83 -11.21
CA TRP A 147 -0.20 2.39 -10.91
C TRP A 147 0.63 3.52 -10.29
N TRP A 148 1.34 3.19 -9.24
CA TRP A 148 2.42 4.00 -8.68
C TRP A 148 3.74 3.28 -8.97
N LEU A 149 4.42 3.70 -10.04
CA LEU A 149 5.68 3.07 -10.45
C LEU A 149 6.87 3.80 -9.85
N ALA A 150 7.65 3.06 -9.06
CA ALA A 150 8.91 3.56 -8.51
C ALA A 150 9.96 3.74 -9.62
N GLN A 151 10.58 4.89 -9.64
CA GLN A 151 11.71 5.21 -10.51
C GLN A 151 12.80 5.88 -9.69
N TYR A 152 13.81 5.11 -9.35
CA TYR A 152 15.00 5.62 -8.68
C TYR A 152 16.00 6.09 -9.74
N LYS A 153 16.50 7.32 -9.58
CA LYS A 153 17.56 7.90 -10.43
C LYS A 153 18.91 7.64 -9.80
#